data_0245de91956daf1e457439b60fcdda7f
#
_entry.id   0245de91956daf1e457439b60fcdda7f
#
_cell.length_a   1.000
_cell.length_b   1.000
_cell.length_c   1.000
_cell.angle_alpha   90.00
_cell.angle_beta   90.00
_cell.angle_gamma   90.00
#
_symmetry.space_group_name_H-M   'P 1'
#
loop_
_entity.id
_entity.type
_entity.pdbx_description
1 polymer ?
#
loop_
_entity_poly.entity_id
_entity_poly.type
_entity_poly.pdbx_seq_one_letter_code
_entity_poly.pdbx_strand_id
1 'polypeptide(L)'
;LQTTGEGVSLPRLWGQMRIPGHVLWAAPLTEVSSRQGGGKGTGPRVTNISYRLSFAMALCEGPILGVGRVWADGEEVSPADLNMRVYTGADDQLADPCIAAHEGADAPTYRGTAYVVMEELNLEPWGNRMPQLSFEVTCAARAGEGLCDQVEAVAMIPGTGEYSLATTAVSYDLGFGEAAPANSATVLAPTDFTASMDILGRELPRVGSVSLVVSWFGDDLRVGHCSLRPKVEDASRDGDQMGWRAGGIGPAAAQEVARKDGRPIYGGTPADGSVIEALDAIAKSGRKAVFYPFILMEQLSGNGRPDPWSGAEHQPVMPWRGRITAEIAPGRDGSPDGTAANAQAVAAFFGGAARTDFTIANGRVNYNGPDEWGYRRFILH
;
A
#
# COMPACT_ATOMS: atom_id res chain seq x y z
N LEU A 1 1.22 18.23 -25.65
CA LEU A 1 1.57 19.63 -25.42
C LEU A 1 0.59 20.20 -24.41
N GLN A 2 1.10 20.59 -23.24
CA GLN A 2 0.30 21.38 -22.29
C GLN A 2 0.13 22.77 -22.90
N THR A 3 -1.10 23.10 -23.25
CA THR A 3 -1.41 24.38 -23.90
C THR A 3 -1.80 25.40 -22.86
N THR A 4 -1.24 26.60 -22.98
CA THR A 4 -1.75 27.79 -22.34
C THR A 4 -2.69 28.44 -23.32
N GLY A 5 -3.94 28.64 -22.96
CA GLY A 5 -4.90 29.37 -23.80
C GLY A 5 -5.80 30.19 -22.93
N GLU A 6 -5.92 31.48 -23.20
CA GLU A 6 -6.94 32.31 -22.56
C GLU A 6 -8.33 31.78 -22.94
N GLY A 7 -9.22 31.66 -21.95
CA GLY A 7 -10.57 31.12 -22.16
C GLY A 7 -10.71 29.60 -22.12
N VAL A 8 -9.65 28.85 -21.79
CA VAL A 8 -9.77 27.40 -21.54
C VAL A 8 -10.54 27.19 -20.23
N SER A 9 -11.62 26.38 -20.32
CA SER A 9 -12.41 26.06 -19.14
C SER A 9 -11.65 25.10 -18.21
N LEU A 10 -11.64 25.40 -16.90
CA LEU A 10 -11.13 24.49 -15.90
C LEU A 10 -12.15 23.36 -15.66
N PRO A 11 -11.67 22.09 -15.47
CA PRO A 11 -12.57 21.00 -15.17
C PRO A 11 -13.16 21.15 -13.77
N ARG A 12 -14.36 20.62 -13.58
CA ARG A 12 -14.97 20.37 -12.27
C ARG A 12 -14.93 18.88 -12.00
N LEU A 13 -14.46 18.49 -10.82
CA LEU A 13 -14.22 17.08 -10.47
C LEU A 13 -15.09 16.65 -9.29
N TRP A 14 -15.39 15.34 -9.25
CA TRP A 14 -16.00 14.65 -8.14
C TRP A 14 -15.25 13.32 -7.91
N GLY A 15 -14.84 13.07 -6.69
CA GLY A 15 -14.04 11.92 -6.34
C GLY A 15 -12.57 12.08 -6.75
N GLN A 16 -11.92 11.00 -7.21
CA GLN A 16 -10.50 10.98 -7.52
C GLN A 16 -10.27 10.78 -9.02
N MET A 17 -9.44 11.62 -9.62
CA MET A 17 -9.13 11.54 -11.05
C MET A 17 -7.70 12.03 -11.35
N ARG A 18 -7.05 11.38 -12.31
CA ARG A 18 -5.81 11.88 -12.90
C ARG A 18 -6.13 12.88 -14.01
N ILE A 19 -5.65 14.10 -13.89
CA ILE A 19 -5.89 15.19 -14.84
C ILE A 19 -4.58 15.89 -15.25
N PRO A 20 -4.49 16.46 -16.45
CA PRO A 20 -3.40 17.37 -16.80
C PRO A 20 -3.58 18.71 -16.08
N GLY A 21 -2.48 19.46 -15.90
CA GLY A 21 -2.54 20.84 -15.44
C GLY A 21 -2.54 21.82 -16.63
N HIS A 22 -3.08 23.03 -16.40
CA HIS A 22 -3.04 24.15 -17.32
C HIS A 22 -2.13 25.24 -16.77
N VAL A 23 -1.13 25.69 -17.52
CA VAL A 23 -0.20 26.74 -17.05
C VAL A 23 -0.96 28.03 -16.83
N LEU A 24 -0.95 28.53 -15.57
CA LEU A 24 -1.52 29.80 -15.15
C LEU A 24 -0.51 30.93 -15.17
N TRP A 25 0.71 30.62 -14.76
CA TRP A 25 1.79 31.59 -14.58
C TRP A 25 3.14 30.92 -14.79
N ALA A 26 4.11 31.64 -15.30
CA ALA A 26 5.48 31.18 -15.40
C ALA A 26 6.47 32.35 -15.30
N ALA A 27 7.52 32.17 -14.52
CA ALA A 27 8.66 33.08 -14.48
C ALA A 27 9.55 32.89 -15.72
N PRO A 28 10.43 33.85 -16.04
CA PRO A 28 11.47 33.64 -17.02
C PRO A 28 12.36 32.45 -16.68
N LEU A 29 12.83 31.75 -17.70
CA LEU A 29 13.80 30.63 -17.56
C LEU A 29 15.12 31.15 -16.95
N THR A 30 15.62 30.45 -15.95
CA THR A 30 16.93 30.70 -15.35
C THR A 30 17.95 29.71 -15.91
N GLU A 31 19.02 30.21 -16.55
CA GLU A 31 20.14 29.39 -17.03
C GLU A 31 21.10 29.08 -15.88
N VAL A 32 21.41 27.80 -15.70
CA VAL A 32 22.44 27.35 -14.74
C VAL A 32 23.57 26.67 -15.51
N SER A 33 24.78 27.24 -15.45
CA SER A 33 25.95 26.66 -16.07
C SER A 33 26.83 25.97 -15.02
N SER A 34 27.15 24.70 -15.24
CA SER A 34 28.10 23.93 -14.44
C SER A 34 29.32 23.54 -15.28
N ARG A 35 30.51 23.69 -14.73
CA ARG A 35 31.76 23.30 -15.40
C ARG A 35 32.29 22.01 -14.79
N GLN A 36 32.32 20.94 -15.55
CA GLN A 36 32.96 19.69 -15.18
C GLN A 36 34.29 19.53 -15.94
N GLY A 37 35.33 19.14 -15.20
CA GLY A 37 36.64 18.85 -15.76
C GLY A 37 37.71 19.93 -15.46
N GLY A 38 38.92 19.50 -15.02
CA GLY A 38 40.03 20.38 -14.71
C GLY A 38 40.91 19.90 -13.55
N GLY A 39 41.17 18.57 -13.46
CA GLY A 39 42.37 18.09 -12.77
C GLY A 39 43.65 18.45 -13.60
N LYS A 40 44.81 18.46 -12.98
CA LYS A 40 46.15 18.82 -13.59
C LYS A 40 46.49 17.95 -14.83
N GLY A 41 45.78 18.09 -15.93
CA GLY A 41 46.00 17.42 -17.21
C GLY A 41 45.07 18.00 -18.28
N THR A 42 45.60 18.11 -19.51
CA THR A 42 45.00 18.73 -20.70
C THR A 42 43.72 18.02 -21.24
N GLY A 43 42.69 17.82 -20.42
CA GLY A 43 41.39 17.30 -20.87
C GLY A 43 40.44 18.44 -21.28
N PRO A 44 39.51 18.22 -22.22
CA PRO A 44 38.55 19.23 -22.63
C PRO A 44 37.63 19.58 -21.44
N ARG A 45 37.40 20.87 -21.26
CA ARG A 45 36.42 21.38 -20.31
C ARG A 45 35.04 21.28 -20.94
N VAL A 46 34.11 20.53 -20.29
CA VAL A 46 32.72 20.47 -20.70
C VAL A 46 31.92 21.45 -19.83
N THR A 47 31.23 22.39 -20.45
CA THR A 47 30.26 23.25 -19.79
C THR A 47 28.88 22.61 -20.01
N ASN A 48 28.27 22.13 -18.94
CA ASN A 48 26.88 21.69 -18.97
C ASN A 48 25.96 22.89 -18.68
N ILE A 49 25.01 23.13 -19.55
CA ILE A 49 23.99 24.14 -19.38
C ILE A 49 22.68 23.41 -19.04
N SER A 50 22.06 23.78 -17.91
CA SER A 50 20.72 23.34 -17.53
C SER A 50 19.83 24.56 -17.28
N TYR A 51 18.54 24.35 -17.32
CA TYR A 51 17.55 25.40 -17.11
C TYR A 51 16.66 25.08 -15.92
N ARG A 52 16.28 26.14 -15.19
CA ARG A 52 15.26 26.06 -14.14
C ARG A 52 14.07 26.92 -14.51
N LEU A 53 12.90 26.49 -14.04
CA LEU A 53 11.65 27.17 -14.28
C LEU A 53 10.77 27.16 -13.04
N SER A 54 10.28 28.35 -12.66
CA SER A 54 9.20 28.50 -11.67
C SER A 54 7.91 28.75 -12.42
N PHE A 55 6.86 27.95 -12.11
CA PHE A 55 5.59 28.07 -12.80
C PHE A 55 4.43 27.56 -11.93
N ALA A 56 3.21 28.00 -12.26
CA ALA A 56 1.98 27.56 -11.64
C ALA A 56 1.07 26.89 -12.66
N MET A 57 0.39 25.81 -12.25
CA MET A 57 -0.57 25.09 -13.08
C MET A 57 -1.91 24.96 -12.37
N ALA A 58 -2.99 25.44 -13.02
CA ALA A 58 -4.35 25.16 -12.59
C ALA A 58 -4.67 23.69 -12.79
N LEU A 59 -5.41 23.13 -11.85
CA LEU A 59 -5.88 21.74 -11.87
C LEU A 59 -7.37 21.67 -12.19
N CYS A 60 -8.20 22.26 -11.33
CA CYS A 60 -9.65 22.23 -11.44
C CYS A 60 -10.31 23.34 -10.60
N GLU A 61 -11.63 23.43 -10.68
CA GLU A 61 -12.42 24.23 -9.72
C GLU A 61 -12.23 23.66 -8.30
N GLY A 62 -11.93 24.53 -7.33
CA GLY A 62 -11.75 24.16 -5.92
C GLY A 62 -13.01 24.33 -5.08
N PRO A 63 -12.96 24.01 -3.78
CA PRO A 63 -11.80 23.45 -3.11
C PRO A 63 -11.61 21.94 -3.34
N ILE A 64 -10.36 21.49 -3.41
CA ILE A 64 -9.97 20.08 -3.47
C ILE A 64 -9.54 19.56 -2.10
N LEU A 65 -9.61 18.26 -1.88
CA LEU A 65 -9.04 17.61 -0.69
C LEU A 65 -7.51 17.52 -0.77
N GLY A 66 -6.97 17.35 -1.96
CA GLY A 66 -5.52 17.34 -2.17
C GLY A 66 -5.10 16.76 -3.50
N VAL A 67 -3.78 16.76 -3.70
CA VAL A 67 -3.09 16.13 -4.83
C VAL A 67 -2.35 14.90 -4.29
N GLY A 68 -2.57 13.76 -4.92
CA GLY A 68 -1.88 12.50 -4.66
C GLY A 68 -0.64 12.35 -5.55
N ARG A 69 -0.64 11.31 -6.38
CA ARG A 69 0.45 11.00 -7.29
C ARG A 69 0.62 12.06 -8.38
N VAL A 70 1.85 12.26 -8.80
CA VAL A 70 2.21 13.16 -9.89
C VAL A 70 3.01 12.37 -10.92
N TRP A 71 2.77 12.63 -12.19
CA TRP A 71 3.53 12.03 -13.29
C TRP A 71 4.12 13.13 -14.17
N ALA A 72 5.37 12.92 -14.56
CA ALA A 72 6.08 13.71 -15.56
C ALA A 72 6.38 12.82 -16.78
N ASP A 73 5.91 13.19 -17.96
CA ASP A 73 6.03 12.41 -19.19
C ASP A 73 5.51 10.95 -19.08
N GLY A 74 4.58 10.72 -18.15
CA GLY A 74 3.98 9.40 -17.91
C GLY A 74 4.61 8.60 -16.78
N GLU A 75 5.80 8.96 -16.31
CA GLU A 75 6.50 8.35 -15.17
C GLU A 75 6.09 9.03 -13.86
N GLU A 76 5.85 8.23 -12.81
CA GLU A 76 5.54 8.76 -11.47
C GLU A 76 6.77 9.43 -10.86
N VAL A 77 6.58 10.64 -10.33
CA VAL A 77 7.64 11.44 -9.72
C VAL A 77 7.23 11.91 -8.33
N SER A 78 8.21 12.03 -7.44
CA SER A 78 7.96 12.56 -6.10
C SER A 78 7.59 14.05 -6.18
N PRO A 79 6.51 14.51 -5.53
CA PRO A 79 6.21 15.92 -5.38
C PRO A 79 7.35 16.73 -4.75
N ALA A 80 8.16 16.10 -3.88
CA ALA A 80 9.32 16.71 -3.25
C ALA A 80 10.43 17.01 -4.28
N ASP A 81 10.64 16.14 -5.28
CA ASP A 81 11.63 16.34 -6.34
C ASP A 81 11.22 17.47 -7.30
N LEU A 82 9.91 17.78 -7.33
CA LEU A 82 9.37 18.88 -8.12
C LEU A 82 9.39 20.22 -7.38
N ASN A 83 9.81 20.27 -6.10
CA ASN A 83 9.68 21.44 -5.23
C ASN A 83 8.26 22.05 -5.32
N MET A 84 7.25 21.18 -5.19
CA MET A 84 5.86 21.47 -5.49
C MET A 84 5.10 21.91 -4.23
N ARG A 85 4.33 22.98 -4.37
CA ARG A 85 3.31 23.41 -3.39
C ARG A 85 1.92 23.27 -3.98
N VAL A 86 0.95 22.89 -3.13
CA VAL A 86 -0.44 22.67 -3.53
C VAL A 86 -1.31 23.74 -2.89
N TYR A 87 -2.17 24.35 -3.71
CA TYR A 87 -3.19 25.31 -3.34
C TYR A 87 -4.57 24.71 -3.66
N THR A 88 -5.39 24.57 -2.63
CA THR A 88 -6.64 23.81 -2.74
C THR A 88 -7.77 24.54 -3.45
N GLY A 89 -7.67 25.84 -3.63
CA GLY A 89 -8.76 26.66 -4.17
C GLY A 89 -9.75 27.14 -3.10
N ALA A 90 -9.32 27.20 -1.83
CA ALA A 90 -10.17 27.72 -0.74
C ALA A 90 -10.47 29.20 -0.90
N ASP A 91 -11.59 29.67 -0.31
CA ASP A 91 -12.04 31.09 -0.39
C ASP A 91 -11.10 32.05 0.32
N ASP A 92 -10.31 31.58 1.29
CA ASP A 92 -9.33 32.35 2.05
C ASP A 92 -7.89 32.18 1.51
N GLN A 93 -7.73 31.50 0.36
CA GLN A 93 -6.43 31.21 -0.26
C GLN A 93 -5.61 32.49 -0.48
N LEU A 94 -4.34 32.43 -0.07
CA LEU A 94 -3.38 33.51 -0.25
C LEU A 94 -2.55 33.31 -1.53
N ALA A 95 -1.91 34.35 -2.01
CA ALA A 95 -0.98 34.26 -3.13
C ALA A 95 0.24 33.43 -2.76
N ASP A 96 0.74 32.64 -3.72
CA ASP A 96 1.97 31.87 -3.54
C ASP A 96 3.16 32.84 -3.36
N PRO A 97 4.09 32.57 -2.41
CA PRO A 97 5.25 33.42 -2.16
C PRO A 97 6.15 33.63 -3.38
N CYS A 98 6.34 32.60 -4.23
CA CYS A 98 7.13 32.72 -5.45
C CYS A 98 6.45 33.65 -6.45
N ILE A 99 5.14 33.52 -6.66
CA ILE A 99 4.37 34.43 -7.52
C ILE A 99 4.40 35.84 -6.96
N ALA A 100 4.19 35.99 -5.64
CA ALA A 100 4.24 37.30 -4.98
C ALA A 100 5.61 37.99 -5.07
N ALA A 101 6.69 37.22 -5.06
CA ALA A 101 8.04 37.77 -5.24
C ALA A 101 8.26 38.35 -6.65
N HIS A 102 7.56 37.83 -7.68
CA HIS A 102 7.69 38.31 -9.06
C HIS A 102 6.67 39.40 -9.41
N GLU A 103 5.42 39.24 -8.95
CA GLU A 103 4.29 40.11 -9.33
C GLU A 103 4.02 41.24 -8.30
N GLY A 104 4.64 41.16 -7.12
CA GLY A 104 4.48 42.17 -6.08
C GLY A 104 3.05 42.23 -5.50
N ALA A 105 2.53 43.42 -5.34
CA ALA A 105 1.20 43.65 -4.75
C ALA A 105 0.02 43.14 -5.61
N ASP A 106 0.25 42.91 -6.89
CA ASP A 106 -0.77 42.46 -7.86
C ASP A 106 -0.79 40.91 -7.98
N ALA A 107 -0.04 40.19 -7.15
CA ALA A 107 0.02 38.72 -7.18
C ALA A 107 -1.38 38.11 -6.99
N PRO A 108 -1.84 37.30 -7.95
CA PRO A 108 -3.15 36.67 -7.88
C PRO A 108 -3.22 35.61 -6.82
N THR A 109 -4.33 35.51 -6.10
CA THR A 109 -4.58 34.49 -5.09
C THR A 109 -5.23 33.23 -5.67
N TYR A 110 -5.79 33.30 -6.88
CA TYR A 110 -6.52 32.23 -7.57
C TYR A 110 -7.56 31.51 -6.68
N ARG A 111 -8.30 32.25 -5.84
CA ARG A 111 -9.40 31.72 -5.01
C ARG A 111 -10.43 31.01 -5.89
N GLY A 112 -10.96 29.90 -5.40
CA GLY A 112 -11.89 29.05 -6.16
C GLY A 112 -11.21 28.16 -7.21
N THR A 113 -9.89 28.30 -7.41
CA THR A 113 -9.10 27.45 -8.34
C THR A 113 -8.06 26.66 -7.57
N ALA A 114 -8.12 25.34 -7.70
CA ALA A 114 -7.04 24.49 -7.22
C ALA A 114 -5.86 24.54 -8.20
N TYR A 115 -4.67 24.80 -7.68
CA TYR A 115 -3.45 24.87 -8.50
C TYR A 115 -2.22 24.38 -7.74
N VAL A 116 -1.16 24.16 -8.47
CA VAL A 116 0.16 23.79 -7.93
C VAL A 116 1.20 24.78 -8.42
N VAL A 117 2.23 25.01 -7.60
CA VAL A 117 3.41 25.82 -7.96
C VAL A 117 4.63 24.95 -7.85
N MET A 118 5.44 24.89 -8.90
CA MET A 118 6.79 24.35 -8.90
C MET A 118 7.75 25.54 -8.88
N GLU A 119 8.65 25.56 -7.90
CA GLU A 119 9.65 26.62 -7.76
C GLU A 119 11.03 26.13 -8.13
N GLU A 120 11.69 26.82 -9.06
CA GLU A 120 13.05 26.50 -9.53
C GLU A 120 13.21 25.04 -9.99
N LEU A 121 12.18 24.46 -10.64
CA LEU A 121 12.23 23.09 -11.16
C LEU A 121 13.41 22.92 -12.12
N ASN A 122 14.33 22.00 -11.81
CA ASN A 122 15.42 21.65 -12.72
C ASN A 122 14.87 20.87 -13.92
N LEU A 123 15.07 21.39 -15.13
CA LEU A 123 14.57 20.78 -16.37
C LEU A 123 15.54 19.77 -17.01
N GLU A 124 16.76 19.63 -16.49
CA GLU A 124 17.78 18.73 -17.03
C GLU A 124 17.30 17.27 -17.18
N PRO A 125 16.59 16.66 -16.19
CA PRO A 125 16.07 15.29 -16.31
C PRO A 125 15.13 15.08 -17.49
N TRP A 126 14.50 16.15 -17.99
CA TRP A 126 13.57 16.12 -19.13
C TRP A 126 14.13 16.77 -20.40
N GLY A 127 15.46 16.79 -20.53
CA GLY A 127 16.13 17.34 -21.72
C GLY A 127 15.96 18.85 -21.85
N ASN A 128 15.99 19.58 -20.75
CA ASN A 128 15.83 21.04 -20.66
C ASN A 128 14.52 21.56 -21.25
N ARG A 129 13.45 20.79 -21.13
CA ARG A 129 12.09 21.17 -21.52
C ARG A 129 11.12 20.93 -20.34
N MET A 130 10.01 21.64 -20.37
CA MET A 130 8.92 21.38 -19.44
C MET A 130 8.32 20.01 -19.71
N PRO A 131 8.25 19.07 -18.72
CA PRO A 131 7.61 17.78 -18.88
C PRO A 131 6.10 17.92 -18.98
N GLN A 132 5.44 16.91 -19.55
CA GLN A 132 3.97 16.81 -19.49
C GLN A 132 3.56 16.30 -18.11
N LEU A 133 3.07 17.22 -17.28
CA LEU A 133 2.64 16.91 -15.93
C LEU A 133 1.17 16.51 -15.89
N SER A 134 0.87 15.49 -15.08
CA SER A 134 -0.48 15.14 -14.69
C SER A 134 -0.55 14.80 -13.22
N PHE A 135 -1.71 15.03 -12.61
CA PHE A 135 -1.89 15.03 -11.17
C PHE A 135 -3.10 14.20 -10.79
N GLU A 136 -2.96 13.37 -9.78
CA GLU A 136 -4.08 12.69 -9.16
C GLU A 136 -4.74 13.65 -8.16
N VAL A 137 -5.92 14.12 -8.50
CA VAL A 137 -6.65 15.11 -7.70
C VAL A 137 -7.84 14.43 -7.04
N THR A 138 -8.03 14.70 -5.76
CA THR A 138 -9.17 14.22 -4.97
C THR A 138 -10.07 15.40 -4.58
N CYS A 139 -11.34 15.33 -4.95
CA CYS A 139 -12.38 16.32 -4.62
C CYS A 139 -13.49 15.65 -3.79
N ALA A 140 -13.98 16.36 -2.78
CA ALA A 140 -15.19 15.95 -2.07
C ALA A 140 -16.43 16.11 -2.97
N ALA A 141 -17.40 15.21 -2.83
CA ALA A 141 -18.66 15.32 -3.55
C ALA A 141 -19.49 16.52 -3.04
N ARG A 142 -19.44 16.76 -1.73
CA ARG A 142 -19.94 17.96 -1.02
C ARG A 142 -19.18 18.07 0.29
N ALA A 143 -18.81 19.29 0.69
CA ALA A 143 -18.16 19.50 1.98
C ALA A 143 -19.14 19.15 3.13
N GLY A 144 -18.75 18.22 4.00
CA GLY A 144 -19.48 17.84 5.21
C GLY A 144 -20.70 16.93 5.03
N GLU A 145 -21.10 16.58 3.80
CA GLU A 145 -22.28 15.73 3.53
C GLU A 145 -21.99 14.54 2.60
N GLY A 146 -20.77 14.40 2.11
CA GLY A 146 -20.35 13.30 1.25
C GLY A 146 -20.23 11.98 2.00
N LEU A 147 -20.23 10.85 1.27
CA LEU A 147 -19.95 9.53 1.85
C LEU A 147 -18.63 9.52 2.61
N CYS A 148 -17.61 10.20 2.07
CA CYS A 148 -16.28 10.31 2.69
C CYS A 148 -16.33 10.95 4.08
N ASP A 149 -17.28 11.88 4.30
CA ASP A 149 -17.47 12.56 5.59
C ASP A 149 -18.31 11.75 6.60
N GLN A 150 -18.85 10.60 6.18
CA GLN A 150 -19.70 9.76 7.02
C GLN A 150 -19.05 8.44 7.41
N VAL A 151 -17.94 8.07 6.74
CA VAL A 151 -17.22 6.82 7.05
C VAL A 151 -16.43 6.98 8.33
N GLU A 152 -16.78 6.19 9.35
CA GLU A 152 -16.14 6.21 10.67
C GLU A 152 -15.19 5.05 10.93
N ALA A 153 -15.31 3.97 10.13
CA ALA A 153 -14.45 2.79 10.25
C ALA A 153 -14.20 2.14 8.89
N VAL A 154 -13.02 1.58 8.72
CA VAL A 154 -12.62 0.84 7.50
C VAL A 154 -11.98 -0.49 7.85
N ALA A 155 -12.13 -1.48 6.97
CA ALA A 155 -11.30 -2.67 6.96
C ALA A 155 -10.13 -2.41 6.00
N MET A 156 -8.91 -2.39 6.53
CA MET A 156 -7.69 -2.26 5.75
C MET A 156 -7.20 -3.65 5.38
N ILE A 157 -7.31 -3.97 4.11
CA ILE A 157 -6.74 -5.19 3.55
C ILE A 157 -5.36 -4.81 3.06
N PRO A 158 -4.30 -5.37 3.66
CA PRO A 158 -2.95 -5.05 3.24
C PRO A 158 -2.75 -5.42 1.77
N GLY A 159 -1.86 -4.72 1.12
CA GLY A 159 -1.30 -5.15 -0.15
C GLY A 159 -0.72 -6.57 -0.03
N THR A 160 -0.31 -7.15 -1.12
CA THR A 160 0.27 -8.48 -1.15
C THR A 160 1.72 -8.44 -0.64
N GLY A 161 2.11 -9.41 0.18
CA GLY A 161 3.48 -9.63 0.60
C GLY A 161 3.75 -9.50 2.10
N GLU A 162 4.85 -10.08 2.49
CA GLU A 162 5.28 -10.26 3.88
C GLU A 162 5.53 -8.93 4.60
N TYR A 163 5.87 -7.88 3.84
CA TYR A 163 6.25 -6.56 4.38
C TYR A 163 5.27 -5.46 4.03
N SER A 164 4.13 -5.79 3.44
CA SER A 164 3.15 -4.80 2.96
C SER A 164 2.58 -3.89 4.05
N LEU A 165 2.68 -4.29 5.30
CA LEU A 165 2.22 -3.53 6.47
C LEU A 165 3.34 -2.74 7.17
N ALA A 166 4.60 -2.92 6.79
CA ALA A 166 5.71 -2.29 7.47
C ALA A 166 5.75 -0.77 7.20
N THR A 167 6.05 -0.01 8.25
CA THR A 167 6.44 1.40 8.13
C THR A 167 7.94 1.55 7.89
N THR A 168 8.71 0.51 8.16
CA THR A 168 10.12 0.38 7.78
C THR A 168 10.21 -0.01 6.32
N ALA A 169 10.99 0.72 5.53
CA ALA A 169 11.30 0.35 4.16
C ALA A 169 12.16 -0.93 4.15
N VAL A 170 11.65 -1.97 3.48
CA VAL A 170 12.29 -3.28 3.41
C VAL A 170 12.69 -3.57 1.97
N SER A 171 13.88 -4.13 1.79
CA SER A 171 14.41 -4.59 0.51
C SER A 171 14.85 -6.05 0.57
N TYR A 172 14.88 -6.69 -0.57
CA TYR A 172 15.51 -8.01 -0.77
C TYR A 172 16.89 -7.81 -1.38
N ASP A 173 17.91 -8.46 -0.82
CA ASP A 173 19.23 -8.56 -1.44
C ASP A 173 19.15 -9.50 -2.66
N LEU A 174 19.50 -8.97 -3.84
CA LEU A 174 19.57 -9.74 -5.09
C LEU A 174 21.02 -10.18 -5.40
N GLY A 175 21.96 -9.88 -4.52
CA GLY A 175 23.38 -10.13 -4.72
C GLY A 175 24.07 -9.05 -5.55
N PHE A 176 25.41 -9.09 -5.56
CA PHE A 176 26.25 -8.15 -6.32
C PHE A 176 25.99 -6.64 -6.04
N GLY A 177 25.37 -6.31 -4.90
CA GLY A 177 25.03 -4.94 -4.53
C GLY A 177 23.72 -4.44 -5.13
N GLU A 178 22.92 -5.30 -5.74
CA GLU A 178 21.57 -5.01 -6.20
C GLU A 178 20.55 -5.33 -5.10
N ALA A 179 19.54 -4.47 -4.95
CA ALA A 179 18.43 -4.66 -4.03
C ALA A 179 17.09 -4.37 -4.72
N ALA A 180 16.05 -5.13 -4.38
CA ALA A 180 14.69 -4.88 -4.84
C ALA A 180 13.81 -4.42 -3.67
N PRO A 181 13.02 -3.35 -3.81
CA PRO A 181 12.10 -2.92 -2.77
C PRO A 181 10.99 -3.97 -2.58
N ALA A 182 10.66 -4.25 -1.30
CA ALA A 182 9.61 -5.19 -0.94
C ALA A 182 8.27 -4.49 -0.62
N ASN A 183 8.30 -3.20 -0.19
CA ASN A 183 7.12 -2.47 0.27
C ASN A 183 7.17 -0.96 -0.03
N SER A 184 7.88 -0.58 -1.08
CA SER A 184 8.03 0.82 -1.50
C SER A 184 7.78 0.92 -3.00
N ALA A 185 6.53 0.66 -3.42
CA ALA A 185 6.11 0.74 -4.81
C ALA A 185 5.72 2.17 -5.24
N THR A 186 5.34 3.03 -4.28
CA THR A 186 5.04 4.44 -4.53
C THR A 186 6.13 5.36 -3.98
N VAL A 187 6.28 6.53 -4.60
CA VAL A 187 7.19 7.59 -4.14
C VAL A 187 6.53 8.58 -3.17
N LEU A 188 5.23 8.42 -2.88
CA LEU A 188 4.47 9.34 -2.02
C LEU A 188 4.91 9.33 -0.55
N ALA A 189 5.44 8.22 -0.08
CA ALA A 189 5.90 8.05 1.29
C ALA A 189 6.98 6.96 1.34
N PRO A 190 7.71 6.80 2.45
CA PRO A 190 8.76 5.79 2.59
C PRO A 190 8.30 4.35 2.35
N THR A 191 7.03 4.05 2.63
CA THR A 191 6.43 2.73 2.38
C THR A 191 4.99 2.86 1.87
N ASP A 192 4.52 1.83 1.18
CA ASP A 192 3.15 1.78 0.66
C ASP A 192 2.10 1.84 1.78
N PHE A 193 2.40 1.27 2.94
CA PHE A 193 1.54 1.36 4.13
C PHE A 193 1.42 2.80 4.65
N THR A 194 2.54 3.51 4.78
CA THR A 194 2.52 4.91 5.22
C THR A 194 1.80 5.80 4.23
N ALA A 195 2.02 5.60 2.92
CA ALA A 195 1.26 6.27 1.88
C ALA A 195 -0.26 6.01 1.99
N SER A 196 -0.64 4.74 2.24
CA SER A 196 -2.05 4.37 2.40
C SER A 196 -2.69 5.02 3.63
N MET A 197 -1.97 5.14 4.75
CA MET A 197 -2.45 5.82 5.95
C MET A 197 -2.63 7.33 5.75
N ASP A 198 -1.73 7.96 4.99
CA ASP A 198 -1.82 9.38 4.65
C ASP A 198 -3.01 9.65 3.71
N ILE A 199 -3.20 8.78 2.71
CA ILE A 199 -4.35 8.83 1.80
C ILE A 199 -5.66 8.64 2.58
N LEU A 200 -5.72 7.64 3.47
CA LEU A 200 -6.88 7.39 4.32
C LEU A 200 -7.25 8.62 5.15
N GLY A 201 -6.25 9.29 5.75
CA GLY A 201 -6.46 10.49 6.57
C GLY A 201 -7.01 11.66 5.77
N ARG A 202 -6.60 11.79 4.52
CA ARG A 202 -7.02 12.84 3.61
C ARG A 202 -8.42 12.59 3.02
N GLU A 203 -8.67 11.35 2.59
CA GLU A 203 -9.91 11.02 1.88
C GLU A 203 -11.08 10.70 2.80
N LEU A 204 -10.81 10.17 3.99
CA LEU A 204 -11.80 9.77 4.97
C LEU A 204 -11.48 10.39 6.35
N PRO A 205 -11.66 11.71 6.51
CA PRO A 205 -11.18 12.45 7.68
C PRO A 205 -11.86 12.03 9.00
N ARG A 206 -13.05 11.41 8.94
CA ARG A 206 -13.80 10.97 10.12
C ARG A 206 -13.52 9.53 10.54
N VAL A 207 -12.66 8.81 9.81
CA VAL A 207 -12.30 7.44 10.19
C VAL A 207 -11.57 7.43 11.53
N GLY A 208 -12.24 6.93 12.56
CA GLY A 208 -11.72 6.76 13.92
C GLY A 208 -11.30 5.32 14.23
N SER A 209 -11.58 4.35 13.34
CA SER A 209 -11.24 2.93 13.55
C SER A 209 -10.76 2.27 12.26
N VAL A 210 -9.66 1.51 12.36
CA VAL A 210 -9.08 0.74 11.25
C VAL A 210 -8.96 -0.72 11.67
N SER A 211 -9.66 -1.60 10.96
CA SER A 211 -9.57 -3.05 11.13
C SER A 211 -8.48 -3.60 10.20
N LEU A 212 -7.35 -4.00 10.76
CA LEU A 212 -6.21 -4.53 10.04
C LEU A 212 -6.39 -6.02 9.78
N VAL A 213 -6.50 -6.42 8.52
CA VAL A 213 -6.65 -7.83 8.13
C VAL A 213 -5.28 -8.48 7.99
N VAL A 214 -5.05 -9.56 8.77
CA VAL A 214 -3.81 -10.34 8.74
C VAL A 214 -4.14 -11.79 8.43
N SER A 215 -3.61 -12.30 7.31
CA SER A 215 -4.02 -13.60 6.78
C SER A 215 -3.02 -14.71 7.07
N TRP A 216 -3.55 -15.87 7.48
CA TRP A 216 -2.92 -17.17 7.38
C TRP A 216 -3.66 -18.02 6.35
N PHE A 217 -3.08 -19.15 5.96
CA PHE A 217 -3.58 -19.98 4.88
C PHE A 217 -4.13 -21.30 5.41
N GLY A 218 -5.33 -21.65 4.92
CA GLY A 218 -5.98 -22.93 5.15
C GLY A 218 -5.92 -23.79 3.88
N ASP A 219 -5.75 -25.08 4.05
CA ASP A 219 -5.45 -25.99 2.95
C ASP A 219 -6.51 -27.06 2.67
N ASP A 220 -7.48 -27.29 3.53
CA ASP A 220 -8.53 -28.30 3.34
C ASP A 220 -9.88 -27.85 3.97
N LEU A 221 -11.01 -28.18 3.34
CA LEU A 221 -12.34 -27.95 3.89
C LEU A 221 -12.74 -28.98 4.93
N ARG A 222 -12.03 -30.08 5.07
CA ARG A 222 -12.30 -31.13 6.03
C ARG A 222 -11.51 -30.88 7.31
N VAL A 223 -12.21 -30.73 8.42
CA VAL A 223 -11.61 -30.35 9.72
C VAL A 223 -10.51 -31.30 10.19
N GLY A 224 -10.60 -32.60 9.89
CA GLY A 224 -9.60 -33.58 10.24
C GLY A 224 -8.29 -33.51 9.42
N HIS A 225 -8.27 -32.72 8.36
CA HIS A 225 -7.15 -32.57 7.43
C HIS A 225 -6.64 -31.13 7.31
N CYS A 226 -7.42 -30.16 7.76
CA CYS A 226 -7.09 -28.75 7.62
C CYS A 226 -5.96 -28.33 8.56
N SER A 227 -4.94 -27.69 8.00
CA SER A 227 -3.96 -26.94 8.76
C SER A 227 -4.06 -25.45 8.47
N LEU A 228 -3.77 -24.63 9.47
CA LEU A 228 -3.72 -23.18 9.35
C LEU A 228 -2.30 -22.70 9.56
N ARG A 229 -1.67 -22.21 8.48
CA ARG A 229 -0.24 -21.88 8.51
C ARG A 229 0.01 -20.46 7.99
N PRO A 230 0.99 -19.75 8.59
CA PRO A 230 1.58 -18.60 7.92
C PRO A 230 2.45 -19.11 6.76
N LYS A 231 2.39 -18.42 5.62
CA LYS A 231 3.12 -18.77 4.41
C LYS A 231 3.84 -17.56 3.82
N VAL A 232 4.84 -17.83 2.99
CA VAL A 232 5.62 -16.82 2.27
C VAL A 232 5.43 -16.96 0.76
N GLU A 233 5.69 -15.92 0.01
CA GLU A 233 5.68 -15.97 -1.45
C GLU A 233 6.89 -16.77 -1.99
N ASP A 234 8.04 -16.61 -1.32
CA ASP A 234 9.29 -17.25 -1.70
C ASP A 234 10.14 -17.53 -0.44
N ALA A 235 10.28 -18.79 -0.09
CA ALA A 235 11.03 -19.23 1.09
C ALA A 235 12.56 -19.02 0.97
N SER A 236 13.07 -18.76 -0.23
CA SER A 236 14.48 -18.46 -0.47
C SER A 236 14.86 -17.00 -0.18
N ARG A 237 13.89 -16.13 0.04
CA ARG A 237 14.09 -14.70 0.29
C ARG A 237 13.74 -14.31 1.72
N ASP A 238 14.44 -13.31 2.23
CA ASP A 238 14.09 -12.65 3.50
C ASP A 238 14.39 -11.14 3.36
N GLY A 239 13.74 -10.32 4.15
CA GLY A 239 13.96 -8.87 4.10
C GLY A 239 15.19 -8.46 4.90
N ASP A 240 16.02 -7.57 4.33
CA ASP A 240 17.26 -7.12 4.97
C ASP A 240 17.01 -6.31 6.25
N GLN A 241 16.07 -5.37 6.20
CA GLN A 241 15.79 -4.46 7.31
C GLN A 241 14.82 -5.08 8.34
N MET A 242 14.06 -6.10 7.91
CA MET A 242 13.09 -6.81 8.74
C MET A 242 13.05 -8.28 8.31
N GLY A 243 13.61 -9.18 9.12
CA GLY A 243 13.50 -10.62 8.85
C GLY A 243 12.06 -11.10 9.07
N TRP A 244 11.53 -11.86 8.12
CA TRP A 244 10.20 -12.44 8.24
C TRP A 244 10.11 -13.44 9.38
N ARG A 245 9.11 -13.27 10.20
CA ARG A 245 8.70 -14.21 11.25
C ARG A 245 7.17 -14.14 11.37
N ALA A 246 6.53 -15.28 11.44
CA ALA A 246 5.11 -15.41 11.76
C ALA A 246 4.83 -16.79 12.36
N GLY A 247 3.92 -16.87 13.32
CA GLY A 247 3.58 -18.14 13.97
C GLY A 247 4.74 -18.85 14.67
N GLY A 248 5.80 -18.11 15.04
CA GLY A 248 6.99 -18.68 15.70
C GLY A 248 8.01 -19.30 14.74
N ILE A 249 7.84 -19.20 13.42
CA ILE A 249 8.77 -19.72 12.41
C ILE A 249 9.40 -18.60 11.56
N GLY A 250 10.49 -18.93 10.88
CA GLY A 250 11.11 -18.08 9.85
C GLY A 250 10.97 -18.65 8.44
N PRO A 251 11.49 -17.95 7.40
CA PRO A 251 11.27 -18.33 6.00
C PRO A 251 11.67 -19.77 5.66
N ALA A 252 12.81 -20.23 6.16
CA ALA A 252 13.32 -21.58 5.89
C ALA A 252 12.41 -22.73 6.39
N ALA A 253 11.51 -22.44 7.37
CA ALA A 253 10.53 -23.39 7.89
C ALA A 253 9.11 -23.10 7.34
N ALA A 254 8.94 -22.03 6.60
CA ALA A 254 7.66 -21.64 6.01
C ALA A 254 7.36 -22.46 4.75
N GLN A 255 6.08 -22.70 4.50
CA GLN A 255 5.60 -23.15 3.20
C GLN A 255 5.36 -21.94 2.30
N GLU A 256 5.51 -22.13 0.99
CA GLU A 256 5.13 -21.13 0.03
C GLU A 256 3.63 -21.14 -0.22
N VAL A 257 3.07 -19.96 -0.55
CA VAL A 257 1.70 -19.80 -1.02
C VAL A 257 1.52 -20.57 -2.34
N ALA A 258 0.35 -21.16 -2.54
CA ALA A 258 0.04 -21.87 -3.78
C ALA A 258 0.28 -20.98 -5.01
N ARG A 259 0.80 -21.56 -6.09
CA ARG A 259 1.15 -20.84 -7.32
C ARG A 259 0.25 -21.25 -8.49
N LYS A 260 -0.18 -20.27 -9.27
CA LYS A 260 -0.86 -20.47 -10.55
C LYS A 260 -0.05 -19.78 -11.65
N ASP A 261 0.23 -20.49 -12.72
CA ASP A 261 1.02 -19.96 -13.85
C ASP A 261 2.39 -19.37 -13.42
N GLY A 262 3.04 -20.03 -12.44
CA GLY A 262 4.34 -19.65 -11.88
C GLY A 262 4.29 -18.46 -10.89
N ARG A 263 3.12 -17.84 -10.65
CA ARG A 263 2.95 -16.71 -9.73
C ARG A 263 2.21 -17.13 -8.47
N PRO A 264 2.59 -16.62 -7.28
CA PRO A 264 1.79 -16.83 -6.08
C PRO A 264 0.39 -16.28 -6.29
N ILE A 265 -0.64 -17.01 -5.80
CA ILE A 265 -2.05 -16.57 -5.94
C ILE A 265 -2.42 -15.45 -4.98
N TYR A 266 -1.60 -15.24 -3.97
CA TYR A 266 -1.74 -14.22 -2.93
C TYR A 266 -0.35 -13.82 -2.43
N GLY A 267 -0.24 -12.66 -1.80
CA GLY A 267 0.94 -12.33 -1.00
C GLY A 267 1.09 -13.23 0.22
N GLY A 268 2.29 -13.34 0.75
CA GLY A 268 2.55 -14.10 1.96
C GLY A 268 1.86 -13.51 3.21
N THR A 269 1.92 -14.26 4.30
CA THR A 269 1.49 -13.76 5.62
C THR A 269 2.38 -12.58 6.01
N PRO A 270 1.82 -11.43 6.43
CA PRO A 270 2.61 -10.33 6.95
C PRO A 270 3.52 -10.75 8.11
N ALA A 271 4.75 -10.28 8.10
CA ALA A 271 5.69 -10.50 9.20
C ALA A 271 5.15 -9.90 10.51
N ASP A 272 5.43 -10.55 11.65
CA ASP A 272 5.03 -10.04 12.98
C ASP A 272 5.48 -8.59 13.20
N GLY A 273 6.73 -8.28 12.79
CA GLY A 273 7.26 -6.92 12.87
C GLY A 273 6.45 -5.92 12.08
N SER A 274 6.04 -6.27 10.85
CA SER A 274 5.24 -5.39 9.99
C SER A 274 3.84 -5.16 10.57
N VAL A 275 3.23 -6.18 11.17
CA VAL A 275 1.93 -6.08 11.85
C VAL A 275 2.02 -5.18 13.08
N ILE A 276 3.06 -5.34 13.90
CA ILE A 276 3.29 -4.52 15.09
C ILE A 276 3.47 -3.04 14.69
N GLU A 277 4.30 -2.78 13.68
CA GLU A 277 4.49 -1.42 13.15
C GLU A 277 3.19 -0.80 12.64
N ALA A 278 2.37 -1.57 11.90
CA ALA A 278 1.10 -1.10 11.40
C ALA A 278 0.11 -0.74 12.53
N LEU A 279 -0.03 -1.62 13.53
CA LEU A 279 -0.91 -1.37 14.67
C LEU A 279 -0.49 -0.14 15.46
N ASP A 280 0.83 0.05 15.66
CA ASP A 280 1.41 1.20 16.33
C ASP A 280 1.19 2.49 15.51
N ALA A 281 1.38 2.45 14.19
CA ALA A 281 1.14 3.59 13.32
C ALA A 281 -0.35 3.99 13.29
N ILE A 282 -1.28 3.03 13.23
CA ILE A 282 -2.72 3.28 13.33
C ILE A 282 -3.03 3.97 14.67
N ALA A 283 -2.51 3.45 15.78
CA ALA A 283 -2.74 4.03 17.12
C ALA A 283 -2.13 5.45 17.23
N LYS A 284 -0.92 5.67 16.73
CA LYS A 284 -0.26 6.99 16.69
C LYS A 284 -1.00 8.01 15.83
N SER A 285 -1.74 7.58 14.81
CA SER A 285 -2.60 8.45 14.02
C SER A 285 -3.89 8.89 14.75
N GLY A 286 -4.08 8.49 16.02
CA GLY A 286 -5.26 8.77 16.83
C GLY A 286 -6.45 7.86 16.52
N ARG A 287 -6.28 6.82 15.72
CA ARG A 287 -7.32 5.87 15.34
C ARG A 287 -7.27 4.62 16.20
N LYS A 288 -8.43 3.99 16.38
CA LYS A 288 -8.54 2.69 17.04
C LYS A 288 -8.05 1.60 16.09
N ALA A 289 -7.01 0.87 16.49
CA ALA A 289 -6.57 -0.34 15.79
C ALA A 289 -7.44 -1.53 16.20
N VAL A 290 -7.97 -2.25 15.21
CA VAL A 290 -8.69 -3.51 15.38
C VAL A 290 -7.93 -4.59 14.62
N PHE A 291 -7.40 -5.57 15.33
CA PHE A 291 -6.73 -6.71 14.69
C PHE A 291 -7.78 -7.70 14.20
N TYR A 292 -7.71 -8.09 12.93
CA TYR A 292 -8.62 -9.04 12.32
C TYR A 292 -7.85 -10.23 11.72
N PRO A 293 -7.73 -11.34 12.46
CA PRO A 293 -7.12 -12.56 11.95
C PRO A 293 -8.01 -13.16 10.85
N PHE A 294 -7.43 -13.47 9.70
CA PHE A 294 -8.15 -13.90 8.52
C PHE A 294 -7.57 -15.21 7.97
N ILE A 295 -8.44 -16.15 7.58
CA ILE A 295 -8.03 -17.39 6.93
C ILE A 295 -8.30 -17.28 5.44
N LEU A 296 -7.24 -17.41 4.63
CA LEU A 296 -7.33 -17.57 3.19
C LEU A 296 -7.26 -19.07 2.85
N MET A 297 -8.23 -19.55 2.10
CA MET A 297 -8.20 -20.93 1.60
C MET A 297 -7.51 -20.94 0.24
N GLU A 298 -6.48 -21.78 0.07
CA GLU A 298 -5.56 -21.73 -1.07
C GLU A 298 -5.72 -22.89 -2.07
N GLN A 299 -6.82 -23.63 -2.03
CA GLN A 299 -7.06 -24.73 -2.95
C GLN A 299 -7.15 -24.25 -4.40
N LEU A 300 -6.39 -24.86 -5.27
CA LEU A 300 -6.44 -24.64 -6.72
C LEU A 300 -7.26 -25.74 -7.42
N SER A 301 -7.51 -25.55 -8.70
CA SER A 301 -8.17 -26.56 -9.53
C SER A 301 -7.37 -27.85 -9.56
N GLY A 302 -8.05 -29.00 -9.52
CA GLY A 302 -7.41 -30.30 -9.55
C GLY A 302 -6.67 -30.69 -8.27
N ASN A 303 -7.11 -30.17 -7.12
CA ASN A 303 -6.44 -30.33 -5.82
C ASN A 303 -6.49 -31.75 -5.24
N GLY A 304 -7.32 -32.67 -5.79
CA GLY A 304 -7.42 -34.06 -5.32
C GLY A 304 -7.99 -34.20 -3.90
N ARG A 305 -8.62 -33.16 -3.36
CA ARG A 305 -9.22 -33.14 -2.03
C ARG A 305 -10.73 -33.29 -2.15
N PRO A 306 -11.35 -34.37 -1.64
CA PRO A 306 -12.79 -34.53 -1.71
C PRO A 306 -13.53 -33.34 -1.08
N ASP A 307 -14.56 -32.83 -1.78
CA ASP A 307 -15.39 -31.77 -1.25
C ASP A 307 -16.41 -32.33 -0.25
N PRO A 308 -16.33 -31.99 1.03
CA PRO A 308 -17.25 -32.50 2.04
C PRO A 308 -18.72 -32.11 1.79
N TRP A 309 -18.95 -31.01 1.05
CA TRP A 309 -20.30 -30.49 0.80
C TRP A 309 -20.98 -31.12 -0.40
N SER A 310 -20.29 -31.29 -1.51
CA SER A 310 -20.86 -31.84 -2.74
C SER A 310 -20.52 -33.32 -2.95
N GLY A 311 -19.43 -33.82 -2.36
CA GLY A 311 -18.86 -35.13 -2.64
C GLY A 311 -18.06 -35.19 -3.94
N ALA A 312 -17.81 -34.06 -4.57
CA ALA A 312 -16.92 -33.99 -5.74
C ALA A 312 -15.49 -34.43 -5.38
N GLU A 313 -14.76 -34.94 -6.37
CA GLU A 313 -13.36 -35.39 -6.21
C GLU A 313 -12.42 -34.25 -5.81
N HIS A 314 -12.77 -33.02 -6.18
CA HIS A 314 -11.98 -31.82 -5.91
C HIS A 314 -12.80 -30.79 -5.14
N GLN A 315 -12.17 -30.17 -4.13
CA GLN A 315 -12.73 -29.00 -3.47
C GLN A 315 -12.73 -27.79 -4.43
N PRO A 316 -13.68 -26.85 -4.25
CA PRO A 316 -13.72 -25.63 -5.05
C PRO A 316 -12.40 -24.85 -4.96
N VAL A 317 -12.11 -24.06 -6.01
CA VAL A 317 -10.96 -23.15 -6.03
C VAL A 317 -11.19 -22.04 -5.00
N MET A 318 -10.21 -21.79 -4.13
CA MET A 318 -10.23 -20.76 -3.08
C MET A 318 -11.59 -20.70 -2.35
N PRO A 319 -12.02 -21.81 -1.72
CA PRO A 319 -13.35 -21.87 -1.15
C PRO A 319 -13.50 -20.93 0.05
N TRP A 320 -14.73 -20.59 0.35
CA TRP A 320 -15.04 -19.83 1.54
C TRP A 320 -14.65 -20.58 2.83
N ARG A 321 -13.89 -19.92 3.72
CA ARG A 321 -13.40 -20.51 4.98
C ARG A 321 -14.51 -21.04 5.90
N GLY A 322 -15.69 -20.42 5.88
CA GLY A 322 -16.86 -20.86 6.63
C GLY A 322 -17.44 -22.22 6.18
N ARG A 323 -16.86 -22.83 5.14
CA ARG A 323 -17.20 -24.18 4.69
C ARG A 323 -16.29 -25.28 5.28
N ILE A 324 -15.32 -24.95 6.14
CA ILE A 324 -14.56 -25.97 6.89
C ILE A 324 -15.53 -26.72 7.78
N THR A 325 -15.60 -28.06 7.60
CA THR A 325 -16.60 -28.90 8.24
C THR A 325 -16.07 -30.33 8.50
N ALA A 326 -16.93 -31.25 8.94
CA ALA A 326 -16.59 -32.67 9.08
C ALA A 326 -16.13 -33.29 7.74
N GLU A 327 -15.60 -34.50 7.77
CA GLU A 327 -15.15 -35.26 6.57
C GLU A 327 -16.23 -35.34 5.47
N ILE A 328 -17.50 -35.49 5.89
CA ILE A 328 -18.70 -35.31 5.07
C ILE A 328 -19.59 -34.32 5.83
N ALA A 329 -20.05 -33.29 5.16
CA ALA A 329 -20.80 -32.18 5.78
C ALA A 329 -22.08 -32.68 6.46
N PRO A 330 -22.53 -32.04 7.55
CA PRO A 330 -23.78 -32.34 8.21
C PRO A 330 -24.97 -32.36 7.23
N GLY A 331 -25.87 -33.33 7.41
CA GLY A 331 -27.05 -33.53 6.55
C GLY A 331 -26.80 -34.31 5.26
N ARG A 332 -25.57 -34.77 5.01
CA ARG A 332 -25.25 -35.69 3.91
C ARG A 332 -25.15 -37.14 4.42
N ASP A 333 -25.46 -38.10 3.55
CA ASP A 333 -25.37 -39.52 3.86
C ASP A 333 -23.92 -39.88 4.24
N GLY A 334 -23.76 -40.62 5.35
CA GLY A 334 -22.46 -41.00 5.87
C GLY A 334 -21.71 -39.88 6.64
N SER A 335 -22.39 -38.74 6.92
CA SER A 335 -21.80 -37.70 7.75
C SER A 335 -21.40 -38.22 9.14
N PRO A 336 -20.17 -37.97 9.62
CA PRO A 336 -19.77 -38.33 10.98
C PRO A 336 -20.26 -37.31 12.02
N ASP A 337 -21.11 -36.35 11.65
CA ASP A 337 -21.62 -35.33 12.55
C ASP A 337 -22.27 -35.96 13.80
N GLY A 338 -22.02 -35.34 14.97
CA GLY A 338 -22.51 -35.85 16.26
C GLY A 338 -21.76 -37.09 16.79
N THR A 339 -20.83 -37.67 16.07
CA THR A 339 -20.02 -38.82 16.54
C THR A 339 -18.80 -38.41 17.36
N ALA A 340 -18.31 -39.35 18.22
CA ALA A 340 -17.08 -39.16 18.97
C ALA A 340 -15.85 -38.96 18.04
N ALA A 341 -15.83 -39.64 16.89
CA ALA A 341 -14.75 -39.49 15.91
C ALA A 341 -14.70 -38.06 15.32
N ASN A 342 -15.85 -37.48 14.98
CA ASN A 342 -15.93 -36.11 14.52
C ASN A 342 -15.51 -35.09 15.61
N ALA A 343 -15.95 -35.33 16.86
CA ALA A 343 -15.53 -34.49 18.00
C ALA A 343 -14.00 -34.51 18.19
N GLN A 344 -13.34 -35.66 17.99
CA GLN A 344 -11.89 -35.78 18.03
C GLN A 344 -11.23 -35.03 16.88
N ALA A 345 -11.76 -35.11 15.66
CA ALA A 345 -11.25 -34.37 14.50
C ALA A 345 -11.34 -32.85 14.71
N VAL A 346 -12.47 -32.37 15.24
CA VAL A 346 -12.66 -30.95 15.62
C VAL A 346 -11.66 -30.54 16.70
N ALA A 347 -11.47 -31.35 17.76
CA ALA A 347 -10.52 -31.05 18.81
C ALA A 347 -9.08 -31.00 18.30
N ALA A 348 -8.71 -31.90 17.37
CA ALA A 348 -7.40 -31.88 16.71
C ALA A 348 -7.19 -30.62 15.85
N PHE A 349 -8.22 -30.19 15.09
CA PHE A 349 -8.17 -28.93 14.33
C PHE A 349 -7.97 -27.70 15.21
N PHE A 350 -8.65 -27.67 16.36
CA PHE A 350 -8.44 -26.59 17.33
C PHE A 350 -7.02 -26.61 17.91
N GLY A 351 -6.48 -27.78 18.17
CA GLY A 351 -5.16 -27.96 18.75
C GLY A 351 -5.05 -27.65 20.23
N GLY A 352 -3.85 -27.82 20.78
CA GLY A 352 -3.55 -27.67 22.22
C GLY A 352 -2.86 -26.34 22.59
N ALA A 353 -2.57 -25.46 21.63
CA ALA A 353 -1.90 -24.20 21.89
C ALA A 353 -2.63 -23.37 22.97
N ALA A 354 -1.87 -22.80 23.90
CA ALA A 354 -2.35 -21.97 25.00
C ALA A 354 -1.70 -20.57 24.95
N ARG A 355 -2.34 -19.57 25.55
CA ARG A 355 -1.82 -18.20 25.62
C ARG A 355 -0.40 -18.15 26.21
N THR A 356 -0.10 -19.01 27.16
CA THR A 356 1.21 -19.10 27.84
C THR A 356 2.33 -19.56 26.94
N ASP A 357 2.02 -20.15 25.78
CA ASP A 357 3.01 -20.62 24.81
C ASP A 357 3.57 -19.48 23.94
N PHE A 358 2.97 -18.29 24.03
CA PHE A 358 3.35 -17.13 23.24
C PHE A 358 4.02 -16.06 24.11
N THR A 359 5.10 -15.48 23.58
CA THR A 359 5.78 -14.33 24.18
C THR A 359 6.16 -13.34 23.10
N ILE A 360 6.03 -12.05 23.38
CA ILE A 360 6.45 -10.98 22.47
C ILE A 360 7.80 -10.46 22.95
N ALA A 361 8.81 -10.51 22.09
CA ALA A 361 10.12 -9.94 22.35
C ALA A 361 10.76 -9.45 21.05
N ASN A 362 11.39 -8.28 21.08
CA ASN A 362 12.12 -7.69 19.94
C ASN A 362 11.30 -7.61 18.63
N GLY A 363 10.03 -7.20 18.74
CA GLY A 363 9.13 -7.10 17.58
C GLY A 363 8.74 -8.43 16.94
N ARG A 364 8.81 -9.53 17.71
CA ARG A 364 8.50 -10.89 17.25
C ARG A 364 7.61 -11.60 18.23
N VAL A 365 6.76 -12.47 17.70
CA VAL A 365 5.99 -13.43 18.49
C VAL A 365 6.77 -14.75 18.52
N ASN A 366 7.20 -15.16 19.72
CA ASN A 366 7.83 -16.44 19.92
C ASN A 366 6.79 -17.46 20.36
N TYR A 367 6.88 -18.69 19.85
CA TYR A 367 5.98 -19.78 20.20
C TYR A 367 6.78 -20.98 20.73
N ASN A 368 6.39 -21.48 21.91
CA ASN A 368 7.00 -22.61 22.58
C ASN A 368 5.97 -23.68 22.98
N GLY A 369 4.84 -23.70 22.26
CA GLY A 369 3.79 -24.70 22.47
C GLY A 369 3.95 -25.97 21.62
N PRO A 370 2.88 -26.79 21.54
CA PRO A 370 2.87 -28.00 20.72
C PRO A 370 3.18 -27.72 19.25
N ASP A 371 3.94 -28.63 18.60
CA ASP A 371 4.24 -28.52 17.17
C ASP A 371 3.04 -28.97 16.32
N GLU A 372 2.05 -28.09 16.24
CA GLU A 372 0.81 -28.27 15.52
C GLU A 372 0.38 -26.97 14.84
N TRP A 373 -0.40 -27.07 13.76
CA TRP A 373 -0.88 -25.95 12.97
C TRP A 373 -2.42 -25.86 13.03
N GLY A 374 -2.92 -25.76 14.28
CA GLY A 374 -4.35 -25.72 14.58
C GLY A 374 -4.90 -24.29 14.71
N TYR A 375 -6.22 -24.21 14.87
CA TYR A 375 -6.97 -22.97 14.98
C TYR A 375 -6.56 -22.12 16.21
N ARG A 376 -6.23 -22.76 17.35
CA ARG A 376 -5.81 -22.03 18.55
C ARG A 376 -4.46 -21.36 18.35
N ARG A 377 -3.50 -22.02 17.67
CA ARG A 377 -2.21 -21.39 17.34
C ARG A 377 -2.41 -20.17 16.46
N PHE A 378 -3.28 -20.25 15.47
CA PHE A 378 -3.63 -19.12 14.59
C PHE A 378 -4.25 -17.96 15.36
N ILE A 379 -5.27 -18.21 16.20
CA ILE A 379 -6.04 -17.13 16.84
C ILE A 379 -5.33 -16.52 18.06
N LEU A 380 -4.44 -17.27 18.71
CA LEU A 380 -3.69 -16.80 19.88
C LEU A 380 -2.39 -16.10 19.51
N HIS A 381 -1.85 -16.41 18.32
CA HIS A 381 -0.69 -15.73 17.78
C HIS A 381 -0.96 -14.26 17.52
#